data_750bf79da84e9f6ca8e90bab116f5256
#
_entry.id   750bf79da84e9f6ca8e90bab116f5256
#
_cell.length_a   1.000
_cell.length_b   1.000
_cell.length_c   1.000
_cell.angle_alpha   90.00
_cell.angle_beta   90.00
_cell.angle_gamma   90.00
#
_symmetry.space_group_name_H-M   'P 1'
#
loop_
_entity.id
_entity.type
_entity.pdbx_description
1 polymer ?
#
loop_
_entity_poly.entity_id
_entity_poly.type
_entity_poly.pdbx_seq_one_letter_code
_entity_poly.pdbx_strand_id
1 'polypeptide(L)'
;MANPEEAGAMSLDEDRVMEFLGRVVTDAGAAVAGLCTSLGDRLGLYTAMAGAGPMTAAQLAARTGLQERYLREWLAAQVAGEYVVYDEAAGSYLLPDEHAAVLADPDSPTYAAGFLTMMQALYATEDALMDAFRTGRGVGWEEHSSALFAGTAKFFRPGYTGALVPEWIPAMNGTEGKLTEGAEVADIGCGYGYSTMLMAKAYPASHFHGFDFHQPSIDAARAIAAEQGLSDRVSFDVATAQDFPGGNYDLITFFDCLHDMGDPGAALQHAQEALANDGACMIVEPNASEKVTENINPIGRAVVSASVAVCLPSALAQHGPQAMGNHAGEEAMRHLADDAGLHHWRLAAESPVNRVYAASR
;
A
#
# COMPACT_ATOMS: atom_id res chain seq x y z
N MET A 1 58.81 -26.34 -0.85
CA MET A 1 57.55 -26.83 -0.32
C MET A 1 57.13 -25.81 0.73
N ALA A 2 56.24 -24.89 0.37
CA ALA A 2 55.69 -23.91 1.28
C ALA A 2 54.59 -24.58 2.11
N ASN A 3 54.60 -24.34 3.39
CA ASN A 3 53.69 -24.89 4.40
C ASN A 3 52.27 -24.35 4.19
N PRO A 4 51.21 -25.20 4.05
CA PRO A 4 49.85 -24.74 3.80
C PRO A 4 49.05 -24.35 5.08
N GLU A 5 49.69 -24.03 6.19
CA GLU A 5 49.04 -23.83 7.49
C GLU A 5 48.95 -22.38 7.99
N GLU A 6 49.08 -21.38 7.14
CA GLU A 6 48.81 -19.97 7.51
C GLU A 6 47.67 -19.33 6.69
N ALA A 7 46.56 -20.01 6.54
CA ALA A 7 45.31 -19.33 6.34
C ALA A 7 44.84 -18.85 7.71
N GLY A 8 45.35 -17.72 8.18
CA GLY A 8 44.93 -17.08 9.41
C GLY A 8 43.42 -16.94 9.44
N ALA A 9 42.76 -17.59 10.38
CA ALA A 9 41.36 -17.33 10.68
C ALA A 9 41.22 -15.82 10.93
N MET A 10 40.56 -15.11 10.02
CA MET A 10 40.20 -13.70 10.24
C MET A 10 39.39 -13.69 11.54
N SER A 11 39.97 -13.15 12.62
CA SER A 11 39.23 -12.95 13.86
C SER A 11 38.09 -11.98 13.56
N LEU A 12 36.86 -12.36 13.89
CA LEU A 12 35.73 -11.45 13.80
C LEU A 12 35.99 -10.22 14.65
N ASP A 13 35.64 -9.06 14.13
CA ASP A 13 35.63 -7.82 14.88
C ASP A 13 34.39 -7.85 15.80
N GLU A 14 34.65 -8.03 17.10
CA GLU A 14 33.59 -8.21 18.10
C GLU A 14 32.70 -6.98 18.21
N ASP A 15 33.22 -5.76 18.08
CA ASP A 15 32.45 -4.53 18.14
C ASP A 15 31.45 -4.46 16.98
N ARG A 16 31.89 -4.81 15.77
CA ARG A 16 30.99 -4.87 14.59
C ARG A 16 29.94 -5.96 14.72
N VAL A 17 30.27 -7.10 15.32
CA VAL A 17 29.29 -8.16 15.61
C VAL A 17 28.22 -7.65 16.56
N MET A 18 28.62 -6.97 17.65
CA MET A 18 27.67 -6.43 18.63
C MET A 18 26.82 -5.30 18.06
N GLU A 19 27.39 -4.42 17.24
CA GLU A 19 26.63 -3.39 16.53
C GLU A 19 25.54 -4.01 15.63
N PHE A 20 25.90 -5.01 14.84
CA PHE A 20 24.95 -5.68 13.95
C PHE A 20 23.89 -6.47 14.74
N LEU A 21 24.27 -7.15 15.82
CA LEU A 21 23.34 -7.81 16.73
C LEU A 21 22.31 -6.82 17.30
N GLY A 22 22.77 -5.64 17.73
CA GLY A 22 21.88 -4.57 18.22
C GLY A 22 20.83 -4.17 17.16
N ARG A 23 21.24 -4.05 15.91
CA ARG A 23 20.30 -3.79 14.78
C ARG A 23 19.29 -4.92 14.62
N VAL A 24 19.72 -6.17 14.60
CA VAL A 24 18.82 -7.33 14.48
C VAL A 24 17.81 -7.40 15.63
N VAL A 25 18.26 -7.13 16.87
CA VAL A 25 17.37 -7.09 18.06
C VAL A 25 16.33 -5.96 17.92
N THR A 26 16.74 -4.78 17.45
CA THR A 26 15.81 -3.67 17.21
C THR A 26 14.76 -4.04 16.15
N ASP A 27 15.17 -4.66 15.05
CA ASP A 27 14.28 -5.11 13.98
C ASP A 27 13.31 -6.19 14.46
N ALA A 28 13.79 -7.17 15.22
CA ALA A 28 12.94 -8.21 15.81
C ALA A 28 11.93 -7.60 16.82
N GLY A 29 12.34 -6.62 17.61
CA GLY A 29 11.46 -5.88 18.51
C GLY A 29 10.37 -5.14 17.74
N ALA A 30 10.73 -4.44 16.67
CA ALA A 30 9.77 -3.73 15.80
C ALA A 30 8.77 -4.69 15.14
N ALA A 31 9.24 -5.87 14.69
CA ALA A 31 8.37 -6.89 14.08
C ALA A 31 7.29 -7.40 15.07
N VAL A 32 7.68 -7.67 16.32
CA VAL A 32 6.71 -8.09 17.38
C VAL A 32 5.82 -6.91 17.80
N ALA A 33 6.37 -5.69 17.91
CA ALA A 33 5.58 -4.49 18.21
C ALA A 33 4.53 -4.18 17.14
N GLY A 34 4.82 -4.50 15.88
CA GLY A 34 3.85 -4.39 14.78
C GLY A 34 2.57 -5.19 15.01
N LEU A 35 2.67 -6.39 15.62
CA LEU A 35 1.49 -7.16 16.04
C LEU A 35 0.68 -6.38 17.09
N CYS A 36 1.34 -5.78 18.08
CA CYS A 36 0.66 -4.99 19.10
C CYS A 36 -0.05 -3.77 18.50
N THR A 37 0.56 -3.12 17.51
CA THR A 37 -0.05 -1.98 16.80
C THR A 37 -1.27 -2.42 16.00
N SER A 38 -1.20 -3.52 15.27
CA SER A 38 -2.36 -4.07 14.57
C SER A 38 -3.50 -4.48 15.52
N LEU A 39 -3.18 -5.05 16.69
CA LEU A 39 -4.19 -5.30 17.71
C LEU A 39 -4.84 -4.02 18.23
N GLY A 40 -4.04 -2.97 18.44
CA GLY A 40 -4.52 -1.64 18.84
C GLY A 40 -5.49 -1.02 17.82
N ASP A 41 -5.15 -1.09 16.53
CA ASP A 41 -6.01 -0.65 15.43
C ASP A 41 -7.32 -1.46 15.35
N ARG A 42 -7.20 -2.77 15.26
CA ARG A 42 -8.35 -3.67 15.07
C ARG A 42 -9.32 -3.74 16.26
N LEU A 43 -8.83 -3.52 17.46
CA LEU A 43 -9.63 -3.45 18.68
C LEU A 43 -10.10 -2.01 19.00
N GLY A 44 -9.74 -1.00 18.18
CA GLY A 44 -10.13 0.39 18.38
C GLY A 44 -9.47 1.04 19.60
N LEU A 45 -8.32 0.53 20.08
CA LEU A 45 -7.68 1.03 21.29
C LEU A 45 -7.13 2.45 21.11
N TYR A 46 -6.48 2.73 19.98
CA TYR A 46 -6.00 4.06 19.67
C TYR A 46 -7.15 5.07 19.55
N THR A 47 -8.22 4.70 18.85
CA THR A 47 -9.44 5.53 18.75
C THR A 47 -10.07 5.78 20.13
N ALA A 48 -10.06 4.76 21.00
CA ALA A 48 -10.57 4.94 22.37
C ALA A 48 -9.69 5.86 23.23
N MET A 49 -8.40 5.97 22.94
CA MET A 49 -7.47 6.85 23.66
C MET A 49 -7.39 8.26 23.08
N ALA A 50 -7.62 8.42 21.77
CA ALA A 50 -7.48 9.71 21.07
C ALA A 50 -8.38 10.80 21.69
N GLY A 51 -7.77 11.94 22.04
CA GLY A 51 -8.45 13.08 22.65
C GLY A 51 -9.08 12.83 24.02
N ALA A 52 -8.85 11.65 24.63
CA ALA A 52 -9.48 11.29 25.91
C ALA A 52 -8.67 11.75 27.15
N GLY A 53 -7.47 12.26 26.94
CA GLY A 53 -6.54 12.63 28.01
C GLY A 53 -5.91 11.40 28.69
N PRO A 54 -5.12 11.61 29.76
CA PRO A 54 -4.48 10.54 30.49
C PRO A 54 -5.50 9.57 31.11
N MET A 55 -5.25 8.25 31.00
CA MET A 55 -6.13 7.23 31.54
C MET A 55 -5.37 6.02 32.07
N THR A 56 -5.95 5.31 33.04
CA THR A 56 -5.42 4.05 33.54
C THR A 56 -5.85 2.89 32.65
N ALA A 57 -5.19 1.72 32.78
CA ALA A 57 -5.61 0.51 32.08
C ALA A 57 -7.05 0.07 32.42
N ALA A 58 -7.49 0.29 33.67
CA ALA A 58 -8.84 0.02 34.11
C ALA A 58 -9.88 0.93 33.42
N GLN A 59 -9.55 2.21 33.25
CA GLN A 59 -10.39 3.15 32.53
C GLN A 59 -10.51 2.80 31.03
N LEU A 60 -9.39 2.40 30.40
CA LEU A 60 -9.40 1.92 29.03
C LEU A 60 -10.23 0.63 28.90
N ALA A 61 -10.12 -0.29 29.87
CA ALA A 61 -10.93 -1.51 29.91
C ALA A 61 -12.43 -1.21 30.01
N ALA A 62 -12.80 -0.28 30.91
CA ALA A 62 -14.18 0.15 31.04
C ALA A 62 -14.73 0.80 29.76
N ARG A 63 -13.90 1.56 29.06
CA ARG A 63 -14.29 2.26 27.81
C ARG A 63 -14.44 1.33 26.62
N THR A 64 -13.63 0.28 26.52
CA THR A 64 -13.59 -0.64 25.37
C THR A 64 -14.32 -1.95 25.60
N GLY A 65 -14.65 -2.29 26.84
CA GLY A 65 -15.21 -3.59 27.22
C GLY A 65 -14.19 -4.75 27.18
N LEU A 66 -12.89 -4.43 27.06
CA LEU A 66 -11.82 -5.42 26.94
C LEU A 66 -11.23 -5.77 28.31
N GLN A 67 -10.50 -6.89 28.35
CA GLN A 67 -9.89 -7.40 29.58
C GLN A 67 -8.70 -6.53 30.03
N GLU A 68 -8.79 -5.94 31.22
CA GLU A 68 -7.76 -5.04 31.78
C GLU A 68 -6.37 -5.66 31.80
N ARG A 69 -6.26 -6.97 32.09
CA ARG A 69 -4.97 -7.64 32.16
C ARG A 69 -4.22 -7.64 30.83
N TYR A 70 -4.92 -7.84 29.73
CA TYR A 70 -4.32 -7.72 28.38
C TYR A 70 -3.99 -6.28 28.01
N LEU A 71 -4.84 -5.33 28.39
CA LEU A 71 -4.59 -3.91 28.13
C LEU A 71 -3.37 -3.38 28.87
N ARG A 72 -3.08 -3.87 30.09
CA ARG A 72 -1.84 -3.54 30.81
C ARG A 72 -0.58 -3.97 30.04
N GLU A 73 -0.57 -5.19 29.50
CA GLU A 73 0.56 -5.68 28.70
C GLU A 73 0.68 -4.89 27.38
N TRP A 74 -0.47 -4.65 26.72
CA TRP A 74 -0.50 -3.89 25.49
C TRP A 74 0.01 -2.45 25.70
N LEU A 75 -0.46 -1.76 26.72
CA LEU A 75 -0.01 -0.41 27.06
C LEU A 75 1.48 -0.39 27.39
N ALA A 76 1.99 -1.38 28.13
CA ALA A 76 3.42 -1.50 28.42
C ALA A 76 4.25 -1.67 27.13
N ALA A 77 3.76 -2.48 26.17
CA ALA A 77 4.39 -2.64 24.87
C ALA A 77 4.37 -1.32 24.05
N GLN A 78 3.25 -0.56 24.11
CA GLN A 78 3.16 0.74 23.43
C GLN A 78 4.10 1.78 24.06
N VAL A 79 4.28 1.76 25.36
CA VAL A 79 5.26 2.63 26.06
C VAL A 79 6.69 2.25 25.67
N ALA A 80 7.01 0.96 25.63
CA ALA A 80 8.33 0.49 25.21
C ALA A 80 8.66 0.84 23.74
N GLY A 81 7.64 0.97 22.89
CA GLY A 81 7.76 1.43 21.50
C GLY A 81 7.61 2.95 21.34
N GLU A 82 7.50 3.71 22.43
CA GLU A 82 7.32 5.17 22.42
C GLU A 82 6.06 5.68 21.72
N TYR A 83 5.04 4.80 21.53
CA TYR A 83 3.75 5.16 20.91
C TYR A 83 2.79 5.80 21.92
N VAL A 84 2.90 5.43 23.19
CA VAL A 84 2.10 5.93 24.30
C VAL A 84 3.01 6.44 25.39
N VAL A 85 2.67 7.58 25.98
CA VAL A 85 3.42 8.17 27.11
C VAL A 85 2.84 7.63 28.41
N TYR A 86 3.71 7.28 29.37
CA TYR A 86 3.34 6.83 30.70
C TYR A 86 3.77 7.83 31.77
N ASP A 87 2.83 8.24 32.60
CA ASP A 87 3.10 9.01 33.83
C ASP A 87 3.18 8.05 35.02
N GLU A 88 4.40 7.80 35.51
CA GLU A 88 4.65 6.88 36.62
C GLU A 88 4.01 7.37 37.94
N ALA A 89 3.97 8.68 38.19
CA ALA A 89 3.41 9.23 39.42
C ALA A 89 1.87 9.10 39.44
N ALA A 90 1.22 9.28 38.30
CA ALA A 90 -0.23 9.15 38.17
C ALA A 90 -0.66 7.71 37.82
N GLY A 91 0.22 6.84 37.39
CA GLY A 91 -0.09 5.49 36.90
C GLY A 91 -0.99 5.53 35.65
N SER A 92 -0.83 6.54 34.80
CA SER A 92 -1.70 6.80 33.69
C SER A 92 -0.95 6.83 32.36
N TYR A 93 -1.67 6.53 31.27
CA TYR A 93 -1.19 6.45 29.90
C TYR A 93 -1.87 7.53 29.06
N LEU A 94 -1.10 8.16 28.17
CA LEU A 94 -1.59 9.16 27.24
C LEU A 94 -1.16 8.80 25.82
N LEU A 95 -2.10 8.78 24.89
CA LEU A 95 -1.79 8.84 23.47
C LEU A 95 -1.71 10.33 23.08
N PRO A 96 -0.52 10.87 22.73
CA PRO A 96 -0.38 12.24 22.27
C PRO A 96 -1.23 12.50 21.01
N ASP A 97 -1.69 13.73 20.80
CA ASP A 97 -2.54 14.08 19.66
C ASP A 97 -1.80 13.83 18.32
N GLU A 98 -0.50 14.08 18.25
CA GLU A 98 0.34 13.80 17.09
C GLU A 98 0.42 12.30 16.79
N HIS A 99 0.50 11.45 17.82
CA HIS A 99 0.50 9.99 17.65
C HIS A 99 -0.91 9.49 17.29
N ALA A 100 -1.95 10.12 17.83
CA ALA A 100 -3.33 9.79 17.50
C ALA A 100 -3.64 10.07 16.02
N ALA A 101 -3.10 11.15 15.43
CA ALA A 101 -3.24 11.44 14.00
C ALA A 101 -2.64 10.35 13.10
N VAL A 102 -1.63 9.61 13.60
CA VAL A 102 -0.97 8.52 12.86
C VAL A 102 -1.62 7.15 13.11
N LEU A 103 -2.23 6.94 14.29
CA LEU A 103 -2.65 5.59 14.72
C LEU A 103 -4.16 5.43 14.93
N ALA A 104 -4.92 6.52 15.12
CA ALA A 104 -6.29 6.46 15.59
C ALA A 104 -7.34 6.88 14.55
N ASP A 105 -6.98 7.69 13.57
CA ASP A 105 -7.91 8.24 12.58
C ASP A 105 -7.61 7.69 11.18
N PRO A 106 -8.42 6.72 10.69
CA PRO A 106 -8.24 6.16 9.34
C PRO A 106 -8.46 7.16 8.20
N ASP A 107 -9.05 8.32 8.46
CA ASP A 107 -9.27 9.38 7.48
C ASP A 107 -8.14 10.44 7.51
N SER A 108 -7.24 10.36 8.49
CA SER A 108 -6.06 11.22 8.54
C SER A 108 -5.11 10.91 7.38
N PRO A 109 -4.59 11.90 6.65
CA PRO A 109 -3.61 11.70 5.59
C PRO A 109 -2.27 11.12 6.07
N THR A 110 -2.04 11.09 7.39
CA THR A 110 -0.83 10.52 8.01
C THR A 110 -1.07 9.16 8.68
N TYR A 111 -2.27 8.59 8.56
CA TYR A 111 -2.60 7.31 9.20
C TYR A 111 -1.72 6.17 8.68
N ALA A 112 -1.05 5.44 9.58
CA ALA A 112 -0.09 4.40 9.25
C ALA A 112 -0.39 3.02 9.89
N ALA A 113 -1.37 2.92 10.80
CA ALA A 113 -1.66 1.64 11.47
C ALA A 113 -2.10 0.53 10.50
N GLY A 114 -2.72 0.89 9.37
CA GLY A 114 -3.09 -0.03 8.30
C GLY A 114 -1.91 -0.81 7.72
N PHE A 115 -0.74 -0.17 7.61
CA PHE A 115 0.48 -0.82 7.14
C PHE A 115 0.90 -1.99 8.03
N LEU A 116 0.83 -1.83 9.35
CA LEU A 116 1.19 -2.88 10.30
C LEU A 116 0.14 -4.00 10.35
N THR A 117 -1.11 -3.70 10.02
CA THR A 117 -2.15 -4.71 9.83
C THR A 117 -1.88 -5.57 8.59
N MET A 118 -1.42 -4.96 7.48
CA MET A 118 -1.00 -5.66 6.27
C MET A 118 0.18 -6.61 6.54
N MET A 119 1.17 -6.17 7.33
CA MET A 119 2.36 -6.99 7.64
C MET A 119 2.01 -8.37 8.22
N GLN A 120 0.97 -8.50 9.02
CA GLN A 120 0.56 -9.80 9.57
C GLN A 120 0.14 -10.80 8.50
N ALA A 121 -0.54 -10.31 7.47
CA ALA A 121 -0.94 -11.16 6.35
C ALA A 121 0.28 -11.68 5.59
N LEU A 122 1.35 -10.89 5.49
CA LEU A 122 2.59 -11.30 4.84
C LEU A 122 3.30 -12.42 5.60
N TYR A 123 3.39 -12.34 6.93
CA TYR A 123 3.94 -13.44 7.73
C TYR A 123 3.14 -14.74 7.60
N ALA A 124 1.83 -14.65 7.39
CA ALA A 124 0.98 -15.83 7.21
C ALA A 124 1.22 -16.58 5.89
N THR A 125 1.91 -15.96 4.92
CA THR A 125 2.24 -16.58 3.62
C THR A 125 3.67 -17.09 3.52
N GLU A 126 4.44 -17.12 4.62
CA GLU A 126 5.87 -17.49 4.63
C GLU A 126 6.11 -18.86 3.99
N ASP A 127 5.32 -19.90 4.31
CA ASP A 127 5.47 -21.25 3.75
C ASP A 127 5.27 -21.26 2.23
N ALA A 128 4.27 -20.54 1.72
CA ALA A 128 4.01 -20.41 0.28
C ALA A 128 5.15 -19.68 -0.42
N LEU A 129 5.71 -18.63 0.21
CA LEU A 129 6.88 -17.92 -0.30
C LEU A 129 8.12 -18.81 -0.33
N MET A 130 8.38 -19.60 0.70
CA MET A 130 9.49 -20.57 0.69
C MET A 130 9.39 -21.55 -0.48
N ASP A 131 8.19 -21.99 -0.81
CA ASP A 131 7.97 -22.84 -1.98
C ASP A 131 8.12 -22.08 -3.30
N ALA A 132 7.68 -20.82 -3.36
CA ALA A 132 7.88 -19.93 -4.50
C ALA A 132 9.38 -19.73 -4.78
N PHE A 133 10.20 -19.50 -3.76
CA PHE A 133 11.66 -19.39 -3.89
C PHE A 133 12.32 -20.67 -4.43
N ARG A 134 11.77 -21.85 -4.11
CA ARG A 134 12.33 -23.14 -4.59
C ARG A 134 11.90 -23.47 -6.01
N THR A 135 10.70 -23.09 -6.40
CA THR A 135 10.07 -23.56 -7.63
C THR A 135 10.02 -22.52 -8.74
N GLY A 136 10.17 -21.24 -8.40
CA GLY A 136 9.99 -20.11 -9.31
C GLY A 136 8.52 -19.79 -9.60
N ARG A 137 7.54 -20.52 -9.01
CA ARG A 137 6.13 -20.15 -9.10
C ARG A 137 5.84 -18.91 -8.25
N GLY A 138 4.81 -18.15 -8.60
CA GLY A 138 4.35 -17.07 -7.77
C GLY A 138 3.48 -17.55 -6.60
N VAL A 139 2.98 -16.57 -5.84
CA VAL A 139 1.87 -16.70 -4.88
C VAL A 139 0.79 -15.73 -5.35
N GLY A 140 -0.35 -16.26 -5.79
CA GLY A 140 -1.44 -15.46 -6.36
C GLY A 140 -2.05 -14.53 -5.32
N TRP A 141 -2.58 -13.40 -5.79
CA TRP A 141 -3.27 -12.44 -4.92
C TRP A 141 -4.37 -13.13 -4.12
N GLU A 142 -5.13 -14.02 -4.75
CA GLU A 142 -6.21 -14.80 -4.16
C GLU A 142 -5.75 -15.85 -3.12
N GLU A 143 -4.47 -16.22 -3.11
CA GLU A 143 -3.91 -17.15 -2.13
C GLU A 143 -3.65 -16.47 -0.77
N HIS A 144 -3.66 -15.15 -0.73
CA HIS A 144 -3.47 -14.38 0.49
C HIS A 144 -4.74 -14.32 1.34
N SER A 145 -4.57 -14.05 2.63
CA SER A 145 -5.70 -13.86 3.54
C SER A 145 -6.44 -12.55 3.30
N SER A 146 -7.74 -12.48 3.65
CA SER A 146 -8.53 -11.25 3.59
C SER A 146 -7.93 -10.08 4.38
N ALA A 147 -7.03 -10.36 5.34
CA ALA A 147 -6.31 -9.33 6.07
C ALA A 147 -5.31 -8.56 5.19
N LEU A 148 -4.76 -9.19 4.13
CA LEU A 148 -3.94 -8.47 3.16
C LEU A 148 -4.75 -7.41 2.43
N PHE A 149 -5.89 -7.78 1.86
CA PHE A 149 -6.74 -6.89 1.06
C PHE A 149 -7.25 -5.71 1.89
N ALA A 150 -7.76 -5.98 3.09
CA ALA A 150 -8.22 -4.95 4.00
C ALA A 150 -7.07 -4.06 4.50
N GLY A 151 -5.91 -4.65 4.78
CA GLY A 151 -4.71 -3.93 5.21
C GLY A 151 -4.14 -3.03 4.10
N THR A 152 -4.07 -3.53 2.87
CA THR A 152 -3.64 -2.77 1.69
C THR A 152 -4.56 -1.58 1.43
N ALA A 153 -5.88 -1.80 1.46
CA ALA A 153 -6.85 -0.73 1.30
C ALA A 153 -6.73 0.36 2.40
N LYS A 154 -6.52 -0.05 3.65
CA LYS A 154 -6.26 0.88 4.76
C LYS A 154 -4.93 1.61 4.62
N PHE A 155 -3.90 0.96 4.09
CA PHE A 155 -2.57 1.53 3.91
C PHE A 155 -2.56 2.66 2.86
N PHE A 156 -3.17 2.43 1.70
CA PHE A 156 -3.16 3.41 0.60
C PHE A 156 -4.17 4.55 0.78
N ARG A 157 -5.29 4.31 1.49
CA ARG A 157 -6.36 5.28 1.67
C ARG A 157 -5.89 6.67 2.14
N PRO A 158 -5.02 6.81 3.15
CA PRO A 158 -4.55 8.13 3.60
C PRO A 158 -3.81 8.91 2.53
N GLY A 159 -2.90 8.25 1.79
CA GLY A 159 -2.16 8.85 0.68
C GLY A 159 -3.10 9.37 -0.40
N TYR A 160 -4.07 8.55 -0.82
CA TYR A 160 -5.06 8.97 -1.82
C TYR A 160 -5.96 10.09 -1.30
N THR A 161 -6.40 10.03 -0.04
CA THR A 161 -7.22 11.10 0.57
C THR A 161 -6.47 12.43 0.59
N GLY A 162 -5.17 12.39 0.90
CA GLY A 162 -4.34 13.59 1.00
C GLY A 162 -3.90 14.17 -0.33
N ALA A 163 -3.72 13.36 -1.38
CA ALA A 163 -3.02 13.81 -2.59
C ALA A 163 -3.79 13.61 -3.90
N LEU A 164 -4.66 12.61 -4.02
CA LEU A 164 -5.30 12.27 -5.31
C LEU A 164 -6.07 13.45 -5.91
N VAL A 165 -6.99 14.02 -5.15
CA VAL A 165 -7.83 15.12 -5.63
C VAL A 165 -7.11 16.47 -5.58
N PRO A 166 -6.39 16.85 -4.50
CA PRO A 166 -5.80 18.18 -4.43
C PRO A 166 -4.49 18.35 -5.21
N GLU A 167 -3.78 17.26 -5.54
CA GLU A 167 -2.45 17.34 -6.14
C GLU A 167 -2.32 16.56 -7.45
N TRP A 168 -2.67 15.25 -7.45
CA TRP A 168 -2.38 14.37 -8.58
C TRP A 168 -3.25 14.64 -9.79
N ILE A 169 -4.57 14.80 -9.59
CA ILE A 169 -5.50 15.12 -10.70
C ILE A 169 -5.20 16.49 -11.31
N PRO A 170 -4.99 17.56 -10.55
CA PRO A 170 -4.56 18.86 -11.11
C PRO A 170 -3.24 18.79 -11.89
N ALA A 171 -2.32 17.90 -11.48
CA ALA A 171 -1.07 17.67 -12.19
C ALA A 171 -1.26 16.95 -13.54
N MET A 172 -2.43 16.39 -13.83
CA MET A 172 -2.77 15.71 -15.08
C MET A 172 -3.34 16.69 -16.13
N ASN A 173 -2.56 17.59 -16.63
CA ASN A 173 -2.86 18.61 -17.64
C ASN A 173 -4.25 18.52 -18.31
N GLY A 174 -5.19 19.36 -17.87
CA GLY A 174 -6.54 19.46 -18.45
C GLY A 174 -7.54 18.39 -17.99
N THR A 175 -7.11 17.32 -17.33
CA THR A 175 -7.98 16.23 -16.85
C THR A 175 -8.99 16.72 -15.82
N GLU A 176 -8.59 17.59 -14.89
CA GLU A 176 -9.49 18.13 -13.86
C GLU A 176 -10.68 18.90 -14.49
N GLY A 177 -10.44 19.64 -15.58
CA GLY A 177 -11.51 20.32 -16.32
C GLY A 177 -12.53 19.34 -16.87
N LYS A 178 -12.07 18.26 -17.53
CA LYS A 178 -12.94 17.20 -18.05
C LYS A 178 -13.76 16.53 -16.94
N LEU A 179 -13.10 16.16 -15.83
CA LEU A 179 -13.76 15.56 -14.67
C LEU A 179 -14.84 16.48 -14.09
N THR A 180 -14.62 17.78 -14.08
CA THR A 180 -15.57 18.78 -13.60
C THR A 180 -16.78 18.93 -14.53
N GLU A 181 -16.56 18.87 -15.84
CA GLU A 181 -17.59 18.99 -16.87
C GLU A 181 -18.40 17.71 -17.09
N GLY A 182 -17.82 16.57 -16.76
CA GLY A 182 -18.38 15.22 -16.94
C GLY A 182 -17.53 14.34 -17.83
N ALA A 183 -16.88 13.37 -17.26
CA ALA A 183 -15.94 12.45 -17.91
C ALA A 183 -16.26 10.99 -17.60
N GLU A 184 -15.82 10.09 -18.49
CA GLU A 184 -15.81 8.65 -18.26
C GLU A 184 -14.42 8.23 -17.75
N VAL A 185 -14.38 7.56 -16.60
CA VAL A 185 -13.13 7.18 -15.91
C VAL A 185 -13.11 5.68 -15.67
N ALA A 186 -12.01 5.01 -16.01
CA ALA A 186 -11.75 3.63 -15.64
C ALA A 186 -10.63 3.56 -14.60
N ASP A 187 -10.84 2.85 -13.50
CA ASP A 187 -9.88 2.60 -12.43
C ASP A 187 -9.51 1.12 -12.43
N ILE A 188 -8.31 0.80 -12.90
CA ILE A 188 -7.86 -0.57 -13.17
C ILE A 188 -7.05 -1.10 -11.98
N GLY A 189 -7.40 -2.31 -11.51
CA GLY A 189 -6.87 -2.84 -10.26
C GLY A 189 -7.41 -2.07 -9.05
N CYS A 190 -8.69 -1.68 -9.09
CA CYS A 190 -9.31 -0.77 -8.14
C CYS A 190 -9.42 -1.31 -6.70
N GLY A 191 -9.21 -2.62 -6.49
CA GLY A 191 -9.34 -3.26 -5.19
C GLY A 191 -10.68 -2.97 -4.51
N TYR A 192 -10.66 -2.35 -3.33
CA TYR A 192 -11.87 -1.93 -2.59
C TYR A 192 -12.47 -0.61 -3.10
N GLY A 193 -11.96 -0.03 -4.18
CA GLY A 193 -12.51 1.14 -4.86
C GLY A 193 -12.35 2.46 -4.11
N TYR A 194 -11.42 2.60 -3.18
CA TYR A 194 -11.25 3.85 -2.42
C TYR A 194 -10.86 5.03 -3.31
N SER A 195 -9.91 4.85 -4.23
CA SER A 195 -9.50 5.84 -5.24
C SER A 195 -10.69 6.26 -6.10
N THR A 196 -11.40 5.28 -6.63
CA THR A 196 -12.60 5.47 -7.47
C THR A 196 -13.65 6.31 -6.76
N MET A 197 -13.95 5.97 -5.50
CA MET A 197 -14.97 6.69 -4.70
C MET A 197 -14.52 8.09 -4.28
N LEU A 198 -13.23 8.32 -4.03
CA LEU A 198 -12.69 9.65 -3.77
C LEU A 198 -12.87 10.57 -4.98
N MET A 199 -12.52 10.08 -6.18
CA MET A 199 -12.75 10.80 -7.43
C MET A 199 -14.23 11.08 -7.67
N ALA A 200 -15.10 10.10 -7.48
CA ALA A 200 -16.54 10.24 -7.68
C ALA A 200 -17.20 11.27 -6.74
N LYS A 201 -16.70 11.40 -5.51
CA LYS A 201 -17.14 12.44 -4.57
C LYS A 201 -16.72 13.83 -5.00
N ALA A 202 -15.49 13.97 -5.49
CA ALA A 202 -14.93 15.24 -5.90
C ALA A 202 -15.53 15.76 -7.23
N TYR A 203 -15.87 14.83 -8.14
CA TYR A 203 -16.32 15.16 -9.50
C TYR A 203 -17.71 14.57 -9.79
N PRO A 204 -18.77 15.16 -9.25
CA PRO A 204 -20.13 14.60 -9.30
C PRO A 204 -20.78 14.57 -10.70
N ALA A 205 -20.20 15.24 -11.69
CA ALA A 205 -20.66 15.21 -13.07
C ALA A 205 -20.13 14.01 -13.86
N SER A 206 -19.09 13.34 -13.35
CA SER A 206 -18.39 12.24 -14.02
C SER A 206 -18.89 10.87 -13.60
N HIS A 207 -18.62 9.85 -14.43
CA HIS A 207 -18.90 8.45 -14.17
C HIS A 207 -17.59 7.67 -13.99
N PHE A 208 -17.61 6.71 -13.07
CA PHE A 208 -16.43 5.98 -12.67
C PHE A 208 -16.67 4.47 -12.71
N HIS A 209 -15.78 3.73 -13.36
CA HIS A 209 -15.84 2.30 -13.53
C HIS A 209 -14.58 1.67 -12.91
N GLY A 210 -14.72 0.99 -11.78
CA GLY A 210 -13.62 0.25 -11.17
C GLY A 210 -13.58 -1.18 -11.67
N PHE A 211 -12.41 -1.65 -12.07
CA PHE A 211 -12.18 -3.01 -12.54
C PHE A 211 -11.10 -3.69 -11.71
N ASP A 212 -11.36 -4.91 -11.28
CA ASP A 212 -10.40 -5.76 -10.59
C ASP A 212 -10.69 -7.23 -10.91
N PHE A 213 -9.67 -8.06 -11.03
CA PHE A 213 -9.89 -9.49 -11.28
C PHE A 213 -10.36 -10.25 -10.03
N HIS A 214 -10.18 -9.69 -8.83
CA HIS A 214 -10.48 -10.32 -7.56
C HIS A 214 -11.93 -10.08 -7.14
N GLN A 215 -12.81 -11.06 -7.34
CA GLN A 215 -14.25 -10.99 -7.03
C GLN A 215 -14.55 -10.50 -5.60
N PRO A 216 -13.87 -10.99 -4.52
CA PRO A 216 -14.15 -10.49 -3.17
C PRO A 216 -13.85 -9.00 -2.98
N SER A 217 -12.84 -8.44 -3.68
CA SER A 217 -12.54 -7.01 -3.66
C SER A 217 -13.66 -6.21 -4.32
N ILE A 218 -14.15 -6.66 -5.45
CA ILE A 218 -15.28 -6.03 -6.17
C ILE A 218 -16.56 -6.07 -5.33
N ASP A 219 -16.85 -7.18 -4.66
CA ASP A 219 -18.04 -7.28 -3.80
C ASP A 219 -17.94 -6.29 -2.62
N ALA A 220 -16.76 -6.14 -2.02
CA ALA A 220 -16.50 -5.15 -0.98
C ALA A 220 -16.64 -3.71 -1.52
N ALA A 221 -16.08 -3.41 -2.69
CA ALA A 221 -16.17 -2.10 -3.32
C ALA A 221 -17.63 -1.69 -3.62
N ARG A 222 -18.44 -2.62 -4.15
CA ARG A 222 -19.88 -2.41 -4.38
C ARG A 222 -20.63 -2.10 -3.08
N ALA A 223 -20.36 -2.85 -2.01
CA ALA A 223 -20.99 -2.63 -0.72
C ALA A 223 -20.65 -1.24 -0.16
N ILE A 224 -19.36 -0.85 -0.19
CA ILE A 224 -18.90 0.45 0.29
C ILE A 224 -19.50 1.60 -0.55
N ALA A 225 -19.56 1.46 -1.88
CA ALA A 225 -20.17 2.46 -2.75
C ALA A 225 -21.66 2.64 -2.47
N ALA A 226 -22.39 1.55 -2.22
CA ALA A 226 -23.80 1.60 -1.86
C ALA A 226 -24.03 2.29 -0.51
N GLU A 227 -23.22 1.99 0.51
CA GLU A 227 -23.25 2.65 1.82
C GLU A 227 -22.98 4.16 1.72
N GLN A 228 -22.15 4.57 0.75
CA GLN A 228 -21.80 5.96 0.51
C GLN A 228 -22.77 6.69 -0.45
N GLY A 229 -23.78 5.98 -1.00
CA GLY A 229 -24.76 6.56 -1.93
C GLY A 229 -24.18 6.95 -3.29
N LEU A 230 -23.17 6.20 -3.77
CA LEU A 230 -22.45 6.49 -5.03
C LEU A 230 -22.86 5.58 -6.20
N SER A 231 -23.75 4.63 -5.99
CA SER A 231 -24.08 3.57 -6.97
C SER A 231 -24.74 4.08 -8.26
N ASP A 232 -25.15 5.34 -8.34
CA ASP A 232 -25.67 5.98 -9.55
C ASP A 232 -24.58 6.44 -10.51
N ARG A 233 -23.35 6.58 -10.04
CA ARG A 233 -22.20 7.14 -10.79
C ARG A 233 -20.96 6.29 -10.73
N VAL A 234 -20.96 5.26 -9.88
CA VAL A 234 -19.82 4.36 -9.69
C VAL A 234 -20.28 2.93 -9.93
N SER A 235 -19.63 2.23 -10.82
CA SER A 235 -19.77 0.79 -10.99
C SER A 235 -18.46 0.06 -10.70
N PHE A 236 -18.58 -1.19 -10.26
CA PHE A 236 -17.42 -2.06 -10.04
C PHE A 236 -17.69 -3.41 -10.68
N ASP A 237 -16.80 -3.87 -11.54
CA ASP A 237 -16.95 -5.12 -12.26
C ASP A 237 -15.67 -5.96 -12.26
N VAL A 238 -15.86 -7.28 -12.28
CA VAL A 238 -14.74 -8.22 -12.36
C VAL A 238 -14.24 -8.26 -13.78
N ALA A 239 -13.02 -7.80 -13.98
CA ALA A 239 -12.31 -7.86 -15.26
C ALA A 239 -10.79 -7.83 -15.01
N THR A 240 -10.03 -8.37 -15.95
CA THR A 240 -8.57 -8.21 -15.94
C THR A 240 -8.18 -6.88 -16.57
N ALA A 241 -6.95 -6.44 -16.32
CA ALA A 241 -6.42 -5.22 -16.93
C ALA A 241 -6.24 -5.31 -18.45
N GLN A 242 -6.29 -6.52 -19.01
CA GLN A 242 -6.13 -6.78 -20.43
C GLN A 242 -7.46 -6.89 -21.21
N ASP A 243 -8.60 -6.95 -20.50
CA ASP A 243 -9.90 -7.20 -21.13
C ASP A 243 -11.09 -6.47 -20.50
N PHE A 244 -10.83 -5.44 -19.67
CA PHE A 244 -11.92 -4.65 -19.07
C PHE A 244 -12.80 -4.04 -20.18
N PRO A 245 -14.14 -4.02 -19.97
CA PRO A 245 -15.07 -3.55 -20.99
C PRO A 245 -15.10 -2.02 -21.10
N GLY A 246 -15.69 -1.55 -22.20
CA GLY A 246 -15.90 -0.13 -22.45
C GLY A 246 -14.85 0.47 -23.36
N GLY A 247 -14.77 1.79 -23.35
CA GLY A 247 -13.85 2.56 -24.20
C GLY A 247 -14.25 4.03 -24.19
N ASN A 248 -13.45 4.84 -24.87
CA ASN A 248 -13.64 6.27 -24.89
C ASN A 248 -13.47 6.94 -23.49
N TYR A 249 -12.65 6.33 -22.65
CA TYR A 249 -12.36 6.88 -21.33
C TYR A 249 -11.49 8.15 -21.44
N ASP A 250 -11.89 9.20 -20.73
CA ASP A 250 -11.12 10.42 -20.63
C ASP A 250 -9.91 10.27 -19.70
N LEU A 251 -10.05 9.39 -18.69
CA LEU A 251 -8.99 9.06 -17.76
C LEU A 251 -9.02 7.54 -17.48
N ILE A 252 -7.87 6.90 -17.58
CA ILE A 252 -7.66 5.54 -17.09
C ILE A 252 -6.60 5.61 -15.99
N THR A 253 -6.88 4.98 -14.83
CA THR A 253 -5.98 5.03 -13.68
C THR A 253 -5.49 3.65 -13.29
N PHE A 254 -4.21 3.59 -12.85
CA PHE A 254 -3.58 2.45 -12.22
C PHE A 254 -2.97 2.94 -10.91
N PHE A 255 -3.49 2.47 -9.78
CA PHE A 255 -3.01 2.87 -8.47
C PHE A 255 -2.25 1.74 -7.79
N ASP A 256 -0.93 1.82 -7.78
CA ASP A 256 -0.03 0.87 -7.11
C ASP A 256 -0.33 -0.60 -7.49
N CYS A 257 -0.64 -0.87 -8.76
CA CYS A 257 -1.06 -2.19 -9.23
C CYS A 257 -0.40 -2.65 -10.53
N LEU A 258 0.12 -1.74 -11.36
CA LEU A 258 0.69 -2.11 -12.67
C LEU A 258 1.93 -3.01 -12.52
N HIS A 259 2.77 -2.73 -11.53
CA HIS A 259 3.96 -3.53 -11.22
C HIS A 259 3.64 -4.93 -10.67
N ASP A 260 2.41 -5.17 -10.20
CA ASP A 260 1.92 -6.45 -9.69
C ASP A 260 1.31 -7.35 -10.79
N MET A 261 1.21 -6.83 -12.02
CA MET A 261 0.64 -7.56 -13.15
C MET A 261 1.67 -8.47 -13.81
N GLY A 262 1.21 -9.63 -14.27
CA GLY A 262 2.04 -10.57 -15.03
C GLY A 262 2.33 -10.10 -16.46
N ASP A 263 1.45 -9.25 -17.01
CA ASP A 263 1.61 -8.62 -18.33
C ASP A 263 1.18 -7.15 -18.28
N PRO A 264 2.03 -6.29 -17.69
CA PRO A 264 1.75 -4.86 -17.62
C PRO A 264 1.75 -4.18 -19.00
N GLY A 265 2.51 -4.73 -19.97
CA GLY A 265 2.53 -4.24 -21.35
C GLY A 265 1.16 -4.41 -22.02
N ALA A 266 0.56 -5.60 -21.95
CA ALA A 266 -0.78 -5.84 -22.47
C ALA A 266 -1.85 -5.00 -21.75
N ALA A 267 -1.71 -4.77 -20.45
CA ALA A 267 -2.59 -3.89 -19.70
C ALA A 267 -2.54 -2.44 -20.22
N LEU A 268 -1.34 -1.90 -20.44
CA LEU A 268 -1.17 -0.56 -20.99
C LEU A 268 -1.63 -0.47 -22.45
N GLN A 269 -1.42 -1.51 -23.27
CA GLN A 269 -1.93 -1.56 -24.64
C GLN A 269 -3.46 -1.51 -24.65
N HIS A 270 -4.12 -2.32 -23.82
CA HIS A 270 -5.58 -2.30 -23.72
C HIS A 270 -6.10 -0.94 -23.23
N ALA A 271 -5.42 -0.35 -22.24
CA ALA A 271 -5.73 1.00 -21.78
C ALA A 271 -5.61 2.03 -22.91
N GLN A 272 -4.52 1.98 -23.69
CA GLN A 272 -4.33 2.87 -24.84
C GLN A 272 -5.49 2.72 -25.86
N GLU A 273 -5.92 1.50 -26.16
CA GLU A 273 -7.04 1.24 -27.08
C GLU A 273 -8.37 1.77 -26.53
N ALA A 274 -8.57 1.69 -25.20
CA ALA A 274 -9.79 2.11 -24.52
C ALA A 274 -9.87 3.63 -24.26
N LEU A 275 -8.76 4.37 -24.34
CA LEU A 275 -8.74 5.84 -24.15
C LEU A 275 -9.56 6.58 -25.22
N ALA A 276 -10.16 7.69 -24.84
CA ALA A 276 -10.62 8.73 -25.76
C ALA A 276 -9.42 9.32 -26.54
N ASN A 277 -9.67 10.00 -27.67
CA ASN A 277 -8.58 10.54 -28.49
C ASN A 277 -7.66 11.52 -27.75
N ASP A 278 -8.21 12.25 -26.80
CA ASP A 278 -7.53 13.21 -25.92
C ASP A 278 -7.54 12.75 -24.45
N GLY A 279 -7.73 11.47 -24.23
CA GLY A 279 -7.66 10.81 -22.92
C GLY A 279 -6.23 10.61 -22.45
N ALA A 280 -6.08 10.36 -21.16
CA ALA A 280 -4.79 10.10 -20.53
C ALA A 280 -4.84 8.94 -19.54
N CYS A 281 -3.71 8.27 -19.34
CA CYS A 281 -3.49 7.37 -18.22
C CYS A 281 -2.81 8.09 -17.07
N MET A 282 -3.30 7.88 -15.84
CA MET A 282 -2.60 8.19 -14.59
C MET A 282 -2.05 6.89 -14.03
N ILE A 283 -0.74 6.79 -13.91
CA ILE A 283 -0.07 5.60 -13.38
C ILE A 283 0.63 6.01 -12.10
N VAL A 284 0.18 5.47 -10.98
CA VAL A 284 0.73 5.72 -9.64
C VAL A 284 1.50 4.49 -9.22
N GLU A 285 2.78 4.66 -8.89
CA GLU A 285 3.68 3.58 -8.55
C GLU A 285 4.49 3.91 -7.29
N PRO A 286 5.00 2.91 -6.55
CA PRO A 286 5.86 3.16 -5.40
C PRO A 286 7.11 3.95 -5.77
N ASN A 287 7.48 4.92 -4.92
CA ASN A 287 8.72 5.67 -5.08
C ASN A 287 9.92 4.84 -4.61
N ALA A 288 10.28 3.82 -5.38
CA ALA A 288 11.46 3.01 -5.18
C ALA A 288 12.39 3.10 -6.39
N SER A 289 13.68 2.97 -6.14
CA SER A 289 14.70 3.02 -7.19
C SER A 289 15.03 1.61 -7.71
N GLU A 290 15.29 1.48 -8.99
CA GLU A 290 15.91 0.29 -9.59
C GLU A 290 17.33 0.03 -9.07
N LYS A 291 18.00 1.09 -8.58
CA LYS A 291 19.33 0.99 -7.99
C LYS A 291 19.25 0.57 -6.53
N VAL A 292 19.71 -0.63 -6.24
CA VAL A 292 19.61 -1.26 -4.92
C VAL A 292 20.07 -0.34 -3.77
N THR A 293 21.17 0.40 -3.99
CA THR A 293 21.76 1.24 -2.94
C THR A 293 20.94 2.50 -2.63
N GLU A 294 20.09 2.97 -3.53
CA GLU A 294 19.23 4.14 -3.31
C GLU A 294 18.04 3.82 -2.42
N ASN A 295 17.72 2.52 -2.23
CA ASN A 295 16.66 2.04 -1.34
C ASN A 295 17.15 1.83 0.13
N ILE A 296 18.38 2.24 0.47
CA ILE A 296 18.92 2.13 1.84
C ILE A 296 18.37 3.28 2.68
N ASN A 297 17.08 3.22 2.95
CA ASN A 297 16.32 4.15 3.81
C ASN A 297 15.06 3.42 4.32
N PRO A 298 14.35 3.95 5.34
CA PRO A 298 13.19 3.27 5.92
C PRO A 298 12.07 2.95 4.92
N ILE A 299 11.74 3.87 4.01
CA ILE A 299 10.69 3.69 2.99
C ILE A 299 11.14 2.65 1.96
N GLY A 300 12.32 2.81 1.38
CA GLY A 300 12.88 1.86 0.41
C GLY A 300 12.97 0.45 0.98
N ARG A 301 13.41 0.32 2.26
CA ARG A 301 13.42 -0.97 2.96
C ARG A 301 12.03 -1.62 3.00
N ALA A 302 11.00 -0.85 3.35
CA ALA A 302 9.63 -1.34 3.44
C ALA A 302 9.10 -1.76 2.06
N VAL A 303 9.25 -0.89 1.05
CA VAL A 303 8.77 -1.10 -0.32
C VAL A 303 9.44 -2.32 -0.96
N VAL A 304 10.78 -2.40 -0.94
CA VAL A 304 11.51 -3.54 -1.54
C VAL A 304 11.20 -4.85 -0.82
N SER A 305 11.00 -4.82 0.51
CA SER A 305 10.59 -6.02 1.26
C SER A 305 9.17 -6.47 0.89
N ALA A 306 8.25 -5.52 0.69
CA ALA A 306 6.90 -5.82 0.22
C ALA A 306 6.91 -6.43 -1.20
N SER A 307 7.83 -5.98 -2.08
CA SER A 307 8.01 -6.58 -3.41
C SER A 307 8.29 -8.08 -3.34
N VAL A 308 9.17 -8.51 -2.43
CA VAL A 308 9.49 -9.93 -2.23
C VAL A 308 8.28 -10.72 -1.71
N ALA A 309 7.47 -10.12 -0.85
CA ALA A 309 6.41 -10.82 -0.15
C ALA A 309 5.07 -10.83 -0.92
N VAL A 310 4.82 -9.84 -1.78
CA VAL A 310 3.53 -9.64 -2.48
C VAL A 310 3.74 -9.40 -3.97
N CYS A 311 4.39 -8.28 -4.35
CA CYS A 311 4.31 -7.77 -5.71
C CYS A 311 4.91 -8.74 -6.73
N LEU A 312 6.16 -9.15 -6.54
CA LEU A 312 6.81 -10.12 -7.42
C LEU A 312 6.11 -11.49 -7.45
N PRO A 313 5.75 -12.10 -6.29
CA PRO A 313 5.00 -13.34 -6.29
C PRO A 313 3.64 -13.25 -7.00
N SER A 314 2.90 -12.15 -6.80
CA SER A 314 1.60 -11.93 -7.47
C SER A 314 1.75 -11.82 -8.99
N ALA A 315 2.75 -11.08 -9.46
CA ALA A 315 3.04 -10.97 -10.90
C ALA A 315 3.44 -12.32 -11.51
N LEU A 316 4.29 -13.09 -10.84
CA LEU A 316 4.73 -14.42 -11.31
C LEU A 316 3.58 -15.44 -11.35
N ALA A 317 2.64 -15.37 -10.41
CA ALA A 317 1.47 -16.26 -10.36
C ALA A 317 0.52 -16.09 -11.56
N GLN A 318 0.51 -14.92 -12.18
CA GLN A 318 -0.30 -14.63 -13.37
C GLN A 318 0.30 -15.20 -14.67
N HIS A 319 1.49 -15.82 -14.61
CA HIS A 319 2.15 -16.49 -15.76
C HIS A 319 2.35 -15.61 -17.01
N GLY A 320 2.40 -14.30 -16.83
CA GLY A 320 2.66 -13.35 -17.90
C GLY A 320 4.15 -13.27 -18.28
N PRO A 321 4.47 -12.54 -19.35
CA PRO A 321 5.83 -12.46 -19.87
C PRO A 321 6.77 -11.63 -19.01
N GLN A 322 6.25 -10.80 -18.09
CA GLN A 322 7.06 -9.81 -17.39
C GLN A 322 6.56 -9.55 -15.97
N ALA A 323 7.22 -10.14 -15.01
CA ALA A 323 7.00 -9.83 -13.59
C ALA A 323 8.00 -8.76 -13.13
N MET A 324 7.53 -7.55 -12.83
CA MET A 324 8.38 -6.40 -12.55
C MET A 324 8.75 -6.28 -11.08
N GLY A 325 7.78 -6.43 -10.17
CA GLY A 325 7.92 -6.03 -8.78
C GLY A 325 7.93 -4.48 -8.63
N ASN A 326 7.80 -4.01 -7.42
CA ASN A 326 7.52 -2.59 -7.15
C ASN A 326 8.73 -1.62 -7.17
N HIS A 327 9.89 -2.09 -7.61
CA HIS A 327 11.11 -1.25 -7.75
C HIS A 327 11.73 -1.35 -9.15
N ALA A 328 10.89 -1.57 -10.15
CA ALA A 328 11.32 -1.67 -11.56
C ALA A 328 11.87 -0.35 -12.13
N GLY A 329 11.52 0.78 -11.51
CA GLY A 329 11.99 2.10 -11.90
C GLY A 329 11.20 2.76 -13.03
N GLU A 330 11.40 4.07 -13.19
CA GLU A 330 10.69 4.88 -14.17
C GLU A 330 11.01 4.48 -15.61
N GLU A 331 12.27 4.11 -15.90
CA GLU A 331 12.70 3.81 -17.27
C GLU A 331 11.98 2.56 -17.81
N ALA A 332 11.83 1.52 -16.99
CA ALA A 332 11.11 0.32 -17.37
C ALA A 332 9.62 0.59 -17.62
N MET A 333 8.97 1.38 -16.76
CA MET A 333 7.57 1.79 -16.93
C MET A 333 7.36 2.63 -18.19
N ARG A 334 8.27 3.58 -18.45
CA ARG A 334 8.21 4.41 -19.65
C ARG A 334 8.36 3.61 -20.93
N HIS A 335 9.25 2.62 -20.96
CA HIS A 335 9.41 1.73 -22.12
C HIS A 335 8.15 0.92 -22.37
N LEU A 336 7.51 0.36 -21.33
CA LEU A 336 6.22 -0.35 -21.47
C LEU A 336 5.13 0.57 -22.02
N ALA A 337 5.05 1.81 -21.55
CA ALA A 337 4.08 2.78 -22.02
C ALA A 337 4.33 3.14 -23.50
N ASP A 338 5.58 3.35 -23.88
CA ASP A 338 5.98 3.65 -25.26
C ASP A 338 5.67 2.49 -26.22
N ASP A 339 6.01 1.26 -25.84
CA ASP A 339 5.69 0.04 -26.57
C ASP A 339 4.16 -0.18 -26.74
N ALA A 340 3.38 0.25 -25.74
CA ALA A 340 1.93 0.23 -25.76
C ALA A 340 1.29 1.37 -26.59
N GLY A 341 2.07 2.29 -27.13
CA GLY A 341 1.59 3.43 -27.91
C GLY A 341 1.19 4.67 -27.08
N LEU A 342 1.63 4.73 -25.81
CA LEU A 342 1.50 5.89 -24.94
C LEU A 342 2.81 6.71 -24.96
N HIS A 343 3.01 7.44 -26.07
CA HIS A 343 4.30 8.08 -26.38
C HIS A 343 4.59 9.36 -25.58
N HIS A 344 3.56 9.99 -25.00
CA HIS A 344 3.72 11.16 -24.16
C HIS A 344 3.78 10.76 -22.68
N TRP A 345 4.99 10.59 -22.19
CA TRP A 345 5.27 10.20 -20.79
C TRP A 345 5.88 11.35 -20.00
N ARG A 346 5.41 11.59 -18.78
CA ARG A 346 6.03 12.53 -17.84
C ARG A 346 5.75 12.17 -16.40
N LEU A 347 6.67 12.48 -15.51
CA LEU A 347 6.42 12.54 -14.07
C LEU A 347 5.50 13.73 -13.79
N ALA A 348 4.29 13.47 -13.31
CA ALA A 348 3.28 14.49 -13.02
C ALA A 348 3.38 15.00 -11.59
N ALA A 349 3.58 14.09 -10.63
CA ALA A 349 3.77 14.41 -9.21
C ALA A 349 4.67 13.37 -8.56
N GLU A 350 5.27 13.73 -7.44
CA GLU A 350 6.12 12.83 -6.65
C GLU A 350 5.91 13.11 -5.16
N SER A 351 5.84 12.05 -4.37
CA SER A 351 5.82 12.07 -2.92
C SER A 351 6.91 11.15 -2.37
N PRO A 352 7.17 11.14 -1.06
CA PRO A 352 8.11 10.17 -0.48
C PRO A 352 7.75 8.70 -0.74
N VAL A 353 6.47 8.39 -1.00
CA VAL A 353 5.96 7.02 -1.14
C VAL A 353 5.50 6.68 -2.54
N ASN A 354 5.08 7.65 -3.36
CA ASN A 354 4.56 7.41 -4.70
C ASN A 354 5.17 8.35 -5.74
N ARG A 355 5.27 7.86 -6.97
CA ARG A 355 5.44 8.61 -8.21
C ARG A 355 4.18 8.51 -9.04
N VAL A 356 3.76 9.64 -9.60
CA VAL A 356 2.58 9.74 -10.45
C VAL A 356 3.03 10.10 -11.86
N TYR A 357 2.74 9.22 -12.80
CA TYR A 357 3.06 9.42 -14.20
C TYR A 357 1.80 9.72 -14.99
N ALA A 358 1.92 10.67 -15.91
CA ALA A 358 0.93 10.94 -16.92
C ALA A 358 1.42 10.36 -18.25
N ALA A 359 0.58 9.54 -18.88
CA ALA A 359 0.87 8.95 -20.18
C ALA A 359 -0.31 9.16 -21.15
N SER A 360 -0.02 9.47 -22.43
CA SER A 360 -1.04 9.58 -23.47
C SER A 360 -0.46 9.23 -24.84
N ARG A 361 -1.37 9.10 -25.84
CA ARG A 361 -1.00 8.81 -27.23
C ARG A 361 -0.05 9.81 -27.81
#